data_264f661818f8ad68024ddca25aef44b5
#
_entry.id   264f661818f8ad68024ddca25aef44b5
#
_cell.length_a   1.000
_cell.length_b   1.000
_cell.length_c   1.000
_cell.angle_alpha   90.00
_cell.angle_beta   90.00
_cell.angle_gamma   90.00
#
_symmetry.space_group_name_H-M   'P 1'
#
loop_
_entity.id
_entity.type
_entity.pdbx_description
1 polymer ?
#
loop_
_entity_poly.entity_id
_entity_poly.type
_entity_poly.pdbx_seq_one_letter_code
_entity_poly.pdbx_strand_id
1 'polypeptide(L)'
;MEKFVVNGGKPLFGEVNISGAKNAAVAIIPAVILCDEPCQIENIPNISDVTLISKILQQMGAKVKRINKSTLYIDPTHIQTSVAVTDYVRGMRASYYLLGALCGRFKKASVLFRLPFLVNILF
;
A
#
# COMPACT_ATOMS: atom_id res chain seq x y z
N MET A 1 17.96 11.22 20.04
CA MET A 1 17.99 9.75 19.89
C MET A 1 16.82 9.16 20.66
N GLU A 2 15.94 8.48 19.98
CA GLU A 2 14.82 7.77 20.62
C GLU A 2 15.32 6.44 21.19
N LYS A 3 14.88 6.08 22.39
CA LYS A 3 15.20 4.81 23.03
C LYS A 3 13.99 4.22 23.73
N PHE A 4 13.88 2.91 23.71
CA PHE A 4 12.91 2.19 24.53
C PHE A 4 13.53 1.85 25.89
N VAL A 5 12.83 2.17 26.98
CA VAL A 5 13.18 1.76 28.33
C VAL A 5 12.12 0.79 28.83
N VAL A 6 12.52 -0.45 29.08
CA VAL A 6 11.61 -1.50 29.52
C VAL A 6 11.96 -1.91 30.93
N ASN A 7 11.01 -1.73 31.86
CA ASN A 7 11.10 -2.24 33.21
C ASN A 7 10.20 -3.47 33.34
N GLY A 8 10.82 -4.64 33.43
CA GLY A 8 10.13 -5.92 33.55
C GLY A 8 9.85 -6.32 35.02
N GLY A 9 9.51 -7.58 35.24
CA GLY A 9 9.37 -8.22 36.54
C GLY A 9 7.96 -8.20 37.14
N LYS A 10 6.95 -7.65 36.43
CA LYS A 10 5.54 -7.72 36.85
C LYS A 10 4.72 -8.51 35.79
N PRO A 11 3.84 -9.45 36.22
CA PRO A 11 2.92 -10.09 35.32
C PRO A 11 1.97 -9.05 34.72
N LEU A 12 1.67 -9.19 33.42
CA LEU A 12 0.75 -8.31 32.69
C LEU A 12 -0.63 -8.98 32.61
N PHE A 13 -1.67 -8.22 32.90
CA PHE A 13 -3.07 -8.62 32.74
C PHE A 13 -3.79 -7.55 31.93
N GLY A 14 -4.60 -7.96 30.95
CA GLY A 14 -5.38 -7.04 30.15
C GLY A 14 -5.61 -7.56 28.74
N GLU A 15 -6.33 -6.77 27.96
CA GLU A 15 -6.64 -7.03 26.56
C GLU A 15 -5.94 -6.01 25.66
N VAL A 16 -5.44 -6.45 24.53
CA VAL A 16 -4.82 -5.60 23.50
C VAL A 16 -5.53 -5.81 22.18
N ASN A 17 -6.06 -4.73 21.61
CA ASN A 17 -6.57 -4.75 20.25
C ASN A 17 -5.41 -4.78 19.27
N ILE A 18 -5.35 -5.85 18.48
CA ILE A 18 -4.30 -6.03 17.48
C ILE A 18 -4.67 -5.25 16.21
N SER A 19 -3.80 -4.33 15.81
CA SER A 19 -3.93 -3.64 14.52
C SER A 19 -3.59 -4.55 13.35
N GLY A 20 -4.07 -4.20 12.16
CA GLY A 20 -3.72 -4.90 10.94
C GLY A 20 -2.21 -4.95 10.69
N ALA A 21 -1.75 -6.02 10.07
CA ALA A 21 -0.34 -6.23 9.78
C ALA A 21 0.15 -5.32 8.65
N LYS A 22 1.32 -4.70 8.83
CA LYS A 22 1.97 -3.86 7.81
C LYS A 22 2.11 -4.61 6.48
N ASN A 23 2.67 -5.82 6.51
CA ASN A 23 2.96 -6.58 5.29
C ASN A 23 1.68 -7.00 4.54
N ALA A 24 0.60 -7.29 5.26
CA ALA A 24 -0.69 -7.54 4.65
C ALA A 24 -1.25 -6.27 3.96
N ALA A 25 -1.20 -5.14 4.65
CA ALA A 25 -1.70 -3.87 4.10
C ALA A 25 -0.99 -3.47 2.81
N VAL A 26 0.35 -3.57 2.74
CA VAL A 26 1.12 -3.18 1.56
C VAL A 26 0.95 -4.14 0.37
N ALA A 27 0.41 -5.33 0.59
CA ALA A 27 0.03 -6.26 -0.48
C ALA A 27 -1.44 -6.09 -0.92
N ILE A 28 -2.35 -5.93 0.04
CA ILE A 28 -3.80 -5.83 -0.21
C ILE A 28 -4.16 -4.50 -0.89
N ILE A 29 -3.56 -3.39 -0.48
CA ILE A 29 -3.87 -2.08 -1.05
C ILE A 29 -3.59 -2.01 -2.56
N PRO A 30 -2.43 -2.46 -3.10
CA PRO A 30 -2.23 -2.55 -4.55
C PRO A 30 -3.20 -3.50 -5.25
N ALA A 31 -3.64 -4.57 -4.59
CA ALA A 31 -4.56 -5.52 -5.20
C ALA A 31 -5.92 -4.89 -5.57
N VAL A 32 -6.29 -3.76 -4.96
CA VAL A 32 -7.49 -2.99 -5.35
C VAL A 32 -7.43 -2.55 -6.82
N ILE A 33 -6.25 -2.40 -7.43
CA ILE A 33 -6.10 -2.12 -8.87
C ILE A 33 -6.82 -3.16 -9.73
N LEU A 34 -6.96 -4.39 -9.23
CA LEU A 34 -7.64 -5.50 -9.94
C LEU A 34 -9.17 -5.40 -9.87
N CYS A 35 -9.72 -4.54 -9.03
CA CYS A 35 -11.15 -4.38 -8.86
C CYS A 35 -11.73 -3.42 -9.91
N ASP A 36 -12.96 -3.69 -10.34
CA ASP A 36 -13.71 -2.83 -11.26
C ASP A 36 -14.63 -1.85 -10.53
N GLU A 37 -14.73 -1.98 -9.20
CA GLU A 37 -15.60 -1.19 -8.34
C GLU A 37 -14.82 -0.63 -7.13
N PRO A 38 -15.34 0.43 -6.49
CA PRO A 38 -14.76 0.95 -5.26
C PRO A 38 -14.72 -0.10 -4.15
N CYS A 39 -13.65 -0.07 -3.37
CA CYS A 39 -13.40 -0.99 -2.26
C CYS A 39 -13.25 -0.23 -0.94
N GLN A 40 -13.74 -0.83 0.14
CA GLN A 40 -13.44 -0.40 1.49
C GLN A 40 -12.58 -1.46 2.17
N ILE A 41 -11.42 -1.06 2.69
CA ILE A 41 -10.50 -1.93 3.39
C ILE A 41 -10.42 -1.51 4.85
N GLU A 42 -10.74 -2.44 5.72
CA GLU A 42 -10.76 -2.23 7.17
C GLU A 42 -9.52 -2.82 7.85
N ASN A 43 -9.30 -2.44 9.09
CA ASN A 43 -8.16 -2.88 9.90
C ASN A 43 -6.79 -2.58 9.26
N ILE A 44 -6.68 -1.44 8.58
CA ILE A 44 -5.44 -0.96 7.98
C ILE A 44 -4.63 -0.20 9.03
N PRO A 45 -3.35 -0.56 9.26
CA PRO A 45 -2.51 0.14 10.21
C PRO A 45 -2.22 1.58 9.75
N ASN A 46 -2.10 2.50 10.71
CA ASN A 46 -1.75 3.89 10.40
C ASN A 46 -0.23 4.06 10.39
N ILE A 47 0.40 3.71 9.28
CA ILE A 47 1.84 3.72 9.06
C ILE A 47 2.22 4.45 7.77
N SER A 48 3.47 4.86 7.66
CA SER A 48 4.01 5.62 6.52
C SER A 48 3.86 4.87 5.18
N ASP A 49 4.07 3.57 5.16
CA ASP A 49 3.97 2.76 3.94
C ASP A 49 2.55 2.78 3.35
N VAL A 50 1.52 2.75 4.21
CA VAL A 50 0.11 2.88 3.78
C VAL A 50 -0.16 4.26 3.18
N THR A 51 0.43 5.30 3.77
CA THR A 51 0.32 6.66 3.23
C THR A 51 1.01 6.78 1.87
N LEU A 52 2.20 6.20 1.73
CA LEU A 52 2.95 6.22 0.46
C LEU A 52 2.20 5.50 -0.65
N ILE A 53 1.72 4.28 -0.41
CA ILE A 53 1.02 3.51 -1.44
C ILE A 53 -0.32 4.17 -1.82
N SER A 54 -1.00 4.81 -0.86
CA SER A 54 -2.20 5.60 -1.13
C SER A 54 -1.91 6.76 -2.09
N LYS A 55 -0.79 7.46 -1.90
CA LYS A 55 -0.35 8.54 -2.79
C LYS A 55 0.01 8.03 -4.19
N ILE A 56 0.66 6.87 -4.28
CA ILE A 56 0.97 6.24 -5.57
C ILE A 56 -0.33 5.95 -6.33
N LEU A 57 -1.32 5.33 -5.68
CA LEU A 57 -2.61 5.04 -6.30
C LEU A 57 -3.34 6.32 -6.73
N GLN A 58 -3.30 7.40 -5.92
CA GLN A 58 -3.88 8.69 -6.27
C GLN A 58 -3.21 9.29 -7.52
N GLN A 59 -1.88 9.22 -7.63
CA GLN A 59 -1.16 9.70 -8.82
C GLN A 59 -1.47 8.87 -10.07
N MET A 60 -1.84 7.61 -9.90
CA MET A 60 -2.29 6.75 -11.00
C MET A 60 -3.75 6.98 -11.40
N GLY A 61 -4.49 7.80 -10.66
CA GLY A 61 -5.88 8.17 -10.95
C GLY A 61 -6.93 7.59 -10.01
N ALA A 62 -6.54 6.79 -9.01
CA ALA A 62 -7.50 6.31 -8.01
C ALA A 62 -7.96 7.42 -7.07
N LYS A 63 -9.21 7.35 -6.62
CA LYS A 63 -9.68 8.16 -5.50
C LYS A 63 -9.43 7.39 -4.21
N VAL A 64 -8.58 7.93 -3.34
CA VAL A 64 -8.28 7.31 -2.05
C VAL A 64 -8.69 8.26 -0.93
N LYS A 65 -9.51 7.76 -0.01
CA LYS A 65 -9.99 8.50 1.15
C LYS A 65 -9.81 7.67 2.41
N ARG A 66 -9.20 8.26 3.42
CA ARG A 66 -9.18 7.65 4.76
C ARG A 66 -10.48 7.99 5.48
N ILE A 67 -11.28 6.98 5.80
CA ILE A 67 -12.57 7.14 6.49
C ILE A 67 -12.34 7.37 7.98
N ASN A 68 -11.43 6.58 8.57
CA ASN A 68 -11.03 6.68 9.97
C ASN A 68 -9.58 6.19 10.14
N LYS A 69 -9.11 6.02 11.37
CA LYS A 69 -7.72 5.61 11.67
C LYS A 69 -7.32 4.26 11.05
N SER A 70 -8.29 3.37 10.81
CA SER A 70 -8.06 1.99 10.37
C SER A 70 -8.80 1.60 9.09
N THR A 71 -9.48 2.53 8.41
CA THR A 71 -10.29 2.23 7.23
C THR A 71 -9.94 3.13 6.07
N LEU A 72 -9.66 2.53 4.91
CA LEU A 72 -9.46 3.19 3.63
C LEU A 72 -10.60 2.88 2.67
N TYR A 73 -11.07 3.91 1.98
CA TYR A 73 -11.92 3.79 0.80
C TYR A 73 -11.05 4.07 -0.43
N ILE A 74 -11.09 3.18 -1.41
CA ILE A 74 -10.31 3.29 -2.64
C ILE A 74 -11.22 2.99 -3.83
N ASP A 75 -11.30 3.95 -4.75
CA ASP A 75 -11.98 3.79 -6.03
C ASP A 75 -10.92 3.71 -7.15
N PRO A 76 -10.67 2.53 -7.72
CA PRO A 76 -9.68 2.33 -8.76
C PRO A 76 -10.21 2.52 -10.18
N THR A 77 -11.49 2.83 -10.36
CA THR A 77 -12.17 2.83 -11.67
C THR A 77 -11.54 3.79 -12.68
N HIS A 78 -10.90 4.86 -12.21
CA HIS A 78 -10.25 5.88 -13.03
C HIS A 78 -8.75 5.62 -13.29
N ILE A 79 -8.20 4.51 -12.80
CA ILE A 79 -6.82 4.13 -13.12
C ILE A 79 -6.77 3.66 -14.58
N GLN A 80 -6.07 4.43 -15.43
CA GLN A 80 -5.91 4.13 -16.86
C GLN A 80 -4.44 3.91 -17.25
N THR A 81 -3.52 4.02 -16.30
CA THR A 81 -2.09 3.85 -16.55
C THR A 81 -1.56 2.55 -15.97
N SER A 82 -0.72 1.87 -16.76
CA SER A 82 0.08 0.73 -16.30
C SER A 82 1.47 1.13 -15.80
N VAL A 83 1.70 2.44 -15.63
CA VAL A 83 3.00 3.01 -15.28
C VAL A 83 2.94 3.59 -13.88
N ALA A 84 3.77 3.06 -12.98
CA ALA A 84 3.97 3.58 -11.63
C ALA A 84 5.42 4.12 -11.50
N VAL A 85 5.65 5.30 -12.02
CA VAL A 85 6.95 5.99 -12.00
C VAL A 85 6.79 7.29 -11.23
N THR A 86 6.92 7.20 -9.91
CA THR A 86 6.82 8.37 -9.02
C THR A 86 7.92 8.32 -7.96
N ASP A 87 8.25 9.47 -7.37
CA ASP A 87 9.22 9.51 -6.27
C ASP A 87 8.77 8.70 -5.04
N TYR A 88 7.47 8.54 -4.87
CA TYR A 88 6.91 7.71 -3.79
C TYR A 88 7.22 6.22 -3.98
N VAL A 89 7.24 5.73 -5.23
CA VAL A 89 7.61 4.34 -5.54
C VAL A 89 9.05 4.05 -5.14
N ARG A 90 9.96 5.01 -5.37
CA ARG A 90 11.37 4.89 -4.97
C ARG A 90 11.56 4.72 -3.46
N GLY A 91 10.68 5.31 -2.66
CA GLY A 91 10.70 5.22 -1.20
C GLY A 91 10.18 3.92 -0.62
N MET A 92 9.53 3.07 -1.42
CA MET A 92 8.81 1.90 -0.94
C MET A 92 9.41 0.58 -1.46
N ARG A 93 9.93 -0.26 -0.54
CA ARG A 93 10.47 -1.58 -0.90
C ARG A 93 9.42 -2.52 -1.49
N ALA A 94 8.17 -2.40 -1.04
CA ALA A 94 7.06 -3.26 -1.45
C ALA A 94 6.40 -2.81 -2.78
N SER A 95 7.02 -1.90 -3.54
CA SER A 95 6.50 -1.43 -4.84
C SER A 95 6.36 -2.54 -5.89
N TYR A 96 7.04 -3.67 -5.71
CA TYR A 96 6.90 -4.83 -6.61
C TYR A 96 5.48 -5.44 -6.60
N TYR A 97 4.67 -5.24 -5.55
CA TYR A 97 3.26 -5.65 -5.56
C TYR A 97 2.44 -4.93 -6.64
N LEU A 98 2.85 -3.70 -6.99
CA LEU A 98 2.23 -2.95 -8.09
C LEU A 98 2.43 -3.65 -9.44
N LEU A 99 3.58 -4.32 -9.66
CA LEU A 99 3.80 -5.08 -10.91
C LEU A 99 2.72 -6.14 -11.11
N GLY A 100 2.47 -6.97 -10.10
CA GLY A 100 1.47 -8.02 -10.19
C GLY A 100 0.07 -7.48 -10.46
N ALA A 101 -0.34 -6.45 -9.73
CA ALA A 101 -1.66 -5.83 -9.88
C ALA A 101 -1.83 -5.16 -11.25
N LEU A 102 -0.83 -4.40 -11.71
CA LEU A 102 -0.86 -3.73 -13.02
C LEU A 102 -0.84 -4.74 -14.18
N CYS A 103 -0.01 -5.79 -14.08
CA CYS A 103 0.00 -6.85 -15.08
C CYS A 103 -1.34 -7.59 -15.15
N GLY A 104 -1.96 -7.85 -14.01
CA GLY A 104 -3.28 -8.48 -13.95
C GLY A 104 -4.35 -7.65 -14.68
N ARG A 105 -4.38 -6.34 -14.43
CA ARG A 105 -5.38 -5.45 -15.03
C ARG A 105 -5.07 -5.08 -16.48
N PHE A 106 -3.83 -4.69 -16.80
CA PHE A 106 -3.46 -4.07 -18.09
C PHE A 106 -2.65 -4.97 -19.02
N LYS A 107 -2.28 -6.17 -18.60
CA LYS A 107 -1.38 -7.11 -19.31
C LYS A 107 0.02 -6.54 -19.56
N LYS A 108 0.32 -5.40 -18.98
CA LYS A 108 1.63 -4.73 -19.00
C LYS A 108 1.81 -3.92 -17.73
N ALA A 109 3.04 -3.75 -17.29
CA ALA A 109 3.37 -2.87 -16.17
C ALA A 109 4.75 -2.27 -16.34
N SER A 110 4.89 -1.00 -15.91
CA SER A 110 6.17 -0.32 -15.75
C SER A 110 6.24 0.24 -14.35
N VAL A 111 7.16 -0.25 -13.54
CA VAL A 111 7.33 0.19 -12.15
C VAL A 111 8.79 0.58 -11.93
N LEU A 112 9.01 1.77 -11.39
CA LEU A 112 10.32 2.26 -11.01
C LEU A 112 10.68 1.75 -9.62
N PHE A 113 11.82 1.06 -9.49
CA PHE A 113 12.37 0.64 -8.20
C PHE A 113 13.41 1.61 -7.66
N ARG A 114 13.80 1.45 -6.41
CA ARG A 114 14.65 2.36 -5.63
C ARG A 114 16.05 2.64 -6.23
N LEU A 115 16.60 1.76 -7.03
CA LEU A 115 17.82 1.97 -7.81
C LEU A 115 17.45 2.01 -9.29
N PRO A 116 18.28 2.50 -10.22
CA PRO A 116 17.86 2.95 -11.54
C PRO A 116 17.26 1.85 -12.43
N PHE A 117 16.54 0.93 -11.82
CA PHE A 117 15.87 -0.17 -12.49
C PHE A 117 14.40 0.16 -12.71
N LEU A 118 14.08 0.50 -13.94
CA LEU A 118 12.73 0.44 -14.44
C LEU A 118 12.46 -1.01 -14.86
N VAL A 119 11.50 -1.66 -14.22
CA VAL A 119 11.04 -2.98 -14.62
C VAL A 119 9.83 -2.82 -15.49
N ASN A 120 9.93 -3.29 -16.73
CA ASN A 120 8.84 -3.38 -17.69
C ASN A 120 8.47 -4.84 -17.88
N ILE A 121 7.19 -5.16 -17.72
CA ILE A 121 6.64 -6.47 -18.01
C ILE A 121 5.54 -6.30 -19.03
N LEU A 122 5.55 -7.13 -20.05
CA LEU A 122 4.54 -7.23 -21.10
C LEU A 122 4.12 -8.70 -21.22
N PHE A 123 2.84 -8.94 -21.21
CA PHE A 123 2.23 -10.25 -21.47
C PHE A 123 1.51 -10.25 -22.81
#